data_4e8b479b32074bf69d85d47491a8cdb4
#
_entry.id   4e8b479b32074bf69d85d47491a8cdb4
#
_cell.length_a   1.000
_cell.length_b   1.000
_cell.length_c   1.000
_cell.angle_alpha   90.00
_cell.angle_beta   90.00
_cell.angle_gamma   90.00
#
_symmetry.space_group_name_H-M   'P 1'
#
loop_
_entity.id
_entity.type
_entity.pdbx_description
1 polymer ?
#
loop_
_entity_poly.entity_id
_entity_poly.type
_entity_poly.pdbx_seq_one_letter_code
_entity_poly.pdbx_strand_id
1 'polypeptide(L)'
;MIELFRKFGRDLFIININASHSGNISVRSGNKIYITRTGCMLGDIREGDLVIEDIDSESTGIASREIIVHRSIYRNTDARAIIHSHPPYTVVMSMLENEITPIDSEGNFFLKNVPVFETQKTIGSEEVAEKIPVFLKKHGKIAVLKYHGSFAIGENLEEAFLWTTTLEKSSQIAYLVKAANPNIYRKTLLKYKNKN
;
A
#
# COMPACT_ATOMS: atom_id res chain seq x y z
N MET A 1 -4.49 -20.96 0.13
CA MET A 1 -4.64 -19.55 0.61
C MET A 1 -3.50 -19.16 1.53
N ILE A 2 -3.29 -19.83 2.67
CA ILE A 2 -2.29 -19.42 3.68
C ILE A 2 -0.86 -19.36 3.14
N GLU A 3 -0.44 -20.30 2.30
CA GLU A 3 0.90 -20.30 1.71
C GLU A 3 1.17 -19.06 0.85
N LEU A 4 0.14 -18.53 0.19
CA LEU A 4 0.23 -17.30 -0.57
C LEU A 4 0.50 -16.10 0.34
N PHE A 5 -0.19 -16.02 1.48
CA PHE A 5 0.04 -14.98 2.48
C PHE A 5 1.42 -15.10 3.12
N ARG A 6 1.87 -16.32 3.44
CA ARG A 6 3.22 -16.60 3.96
C ARG A 6 4.29 -16.12 3.00
N LYS A 7 4.14 -16.45 1.70
CA LYS A 7 5.09 -16.02 0.66
C LYS A 7 5.22 -14.51 0.64
N PHE A 8 4.12 -13.80 0.37
CA PHE A 8 4.18 -12.33 0.20
C PHE A 8 4.45 -11.59 1.50
N GLY A 9 3.95 -12.08 2.64
CA GLY A 9 4.29 -11.51 3.95
C GLY A 9 5.78 -11.61 4.27
N ARG A 10 6.38 -12.77 4.03
CA ARG A 10 7.82 -12.99 4.18
C ARG A 10 8.63 -12.13 3.23
N ASP A 11 8.23 -12.05 1.96
CA ASP A 11 8.93 -11.23 0.95
C ASP A 11 8.92 -9.75 1.36
N LEU A 12 7.79 -9.19 1.79
CA LEU A 12 7.68 -7.82 2.30
C LEU A 12 8.58 -7.56 3.51
N PHE A 13 8.71 -8.54 4.41
CA PHE A 13 9.57 -8.43 5.59
C PHE A 13 11.06 -8.48 5.21
N ILE A 14 11.46 -9.44 4.37
CA ILE A 14 12.86 -9.63 3.96
C ILE A 14 13.39 -8.39 3.22
N ILE A 15 12.58 -7.76 2.36
CA ILE A 15 12.98 -6.56 1.63
C ILE A 15 12.78 -5.26 2.43
N ASN A 16 12.51 -5.38 3.73
CA ASN A 16 12.39 -4.27 4.69
C ASN A 16 11.29 -3.24 4.34
N ILE A 17 10.17 -3.69 3.78
CA ILE A 17 9.00 -2.85 3.54
C ILE A 17 8.15 -2.72 4.82
N ASN A 18 8.07 -3.79 5.61
CA ASN A 18 7.33 -3.79 6.87
C ASN A 18 8.25 -4.14 8.05
N ALA A 19 8.00 -3.47 9.17
CA ALA A 19 8.52 -3.90 10.47
C ALA A 19 7.77 -5.14 10.96
N SER A 20 8.19 -5.72 12.10
CA SER A 20 7.70 -7.03 12.57
C SER A 20 6.17 -7.19 12.57
N HIS A 21 5.44 -6.20 13.08
CA HIS A 21 3.97 -6.25 13.26
C HIS A 21 3.23 -5.17 12.48
N SER A 22 3.88 -4.54 11.50
CA SER A 22 3.28 -3.50 10.69
C SER A 22 2.73 -4.05 9.37
N GLY A 23 1.72 -3.35 8.84
CA GLY A 23 1.07 -3.73 7.61
C GLY A 23 0.09 -4.90 7.76
N ASN A 24 -0.63 -5.18 6.70
CA ASN A 24 -1.57 -6.29 6.62
C ASN A 24 -1.86 -6.62 5.16
N ILE A 25 -2.34 -7.84 4.94
CA ILE A 25 -2.62 -8.39 3.62
C ILE A 25 -4.03 -8.95 3.61
N SER A 26 -4.76 -8.75 2.51
CA SER A 26 -6.02 -9.42 2.31
C SER A 26 -6.25 -9.88 0.88
N VAL A 27 -7.12 -10.88 0.73
CA VAL A 27 -7.61 -11.40 -0.55
C VAL A 27 -9.12 -11.56 -0.47
N ARG A 28 -9.83 -11.12 -1.52
CA ARG A 28 -11.26 -11.30 -1.68
C ARG A 28 -11.56 -12.59 -2.45
N SER A 29 -12.52 -13.37 -1.95
CA SER A 29 -13.12 -14.51 -2.66
C SER A 29 -14.63 -14.44 -2.51
N GLY A 30 -15.33 -14.08 -3.59
CA GLY A 30 -16.78 -13.79 -3.53
C GLY A 30 -17.07 -12.65 -2.56
N ASN A 31 -17.93 -12.92 -1.56
CA ASN A 31 -18.27 -11.99 -0.49
C ASN A 31 -17.38 -12.13 0.76
N LYS A 32 -16.38 -13.00 0.72
CA LYS A 32 -15.45 -13.22 1.83
C LYS A 32 -14.13 -12.47 1.63
N ILE A 33 -13.59 -11.95 2.73
CA ILE A 33 -12.25 -11.36 2.81
C ILE A 33 -11.40 -12.27 3.70
N TYR A 34 -10.33 -12.79 3.15
CA TYR A 34 -9.26 -13.42 3.92
C TYR A 34 -8.27 -12.34 4.27
N ILE A 35 -8.04 -12.06 5.56
CA ILE A 35 -7.19 -10.97 6.02
C ILE A 35 -6.32 -11.41 7.19
N THR A 36 -5.12 -10.88 7.29
CA THR A 36 -4.27 -11.08 8.47
C THR A 36 -4.91 -10.43 9.70
N ARG A 37 -4.81 -11.10 10.86
CA ARG A 37 -5.35 -10.58 12.12
C ARG A 37 -4.55 -9.39 12.65
N THR A 38 -5.13 -8.69 13.61
CA THR A 38 -4.40 -7.67 14.39
C THR A 38 -3.19 -8.30 15.08
N GLY A 39 -2.03 -7.63 14.98
CA GLY A 39 -0.78 -8.08 15.58
C GLY A 39 -0.15 -9.30 14.88
N CYS A 40 -0.53 -9.61 13.65
CA CYS A 40 0.16 -10.61 12.84
C CYS A 40 1.57 -10.15 12.48
N MET A 41 2.54 -11.05 12.58
CA MET A 41 3.89 -10.86 12.01
C MET A 41 3.90 -11.31 10.56
N LEU A 42 3.90 -10.39 9.61
CA LEU A 42 3.86 -10.76 8.18
C LEU A 42 5.05 -11.63 7.75
N GLY A 43 6.21 -11.47 8.40
CA GLY A 43 7.38 -12.31 8.15
C GLY A 43 7.28 -13.76 8.66
N ASP A 44 6.29 -14.07 9.50
CA ASP A 44 6.08 -15.41 10.11
C ASP A 44 4.59 -15.68 10.32
N ILE A 45 3.82 -15.72 9.24
CA ILE A 45 2.36 -15.95 9.29
C ILE A 45 2.07 -17.41 9.66
N ARG A 46 1.31 -17.62 10.74
CA ARG A 46 0.88 -18.91 11.26
C ARG A 46 -0.57 -19.21 10.89
N GLU A 47 -1.03 -20.46 11.09
CA GLU A 47 -2.38 -20.87 10.69
C GLU A 47 -3.49 -20.03 11.33
N GLY A 48 -3.36 -19.63 12.59
CA GLY A 48 -4.32 -18.76 13.28
C GLY A 48 -4.25 -17.28 12.93
N ASP A 49 -3.33 -16.85 12.06
CA ASP A 49 -3.14 -15.45 11.70
C ASP A 49 -4.01 -15.01 10.52
N LEU A 50 -4.68 -15.94 9.84
CA LEU A 50 -5.58 -15.63 8.73
C LEU A 50 -7.03 -15.73 9.19
N VAL A 51 -7.75 -14.61 9.13
CA VAL A 51 -9.15 -14.47 9.54
C VAL A 51 -10.03 -14.33 8.30
N ILE A 52 -11.24 -14.89 8.39
CA ILE A 52 -12.26 -14.79 7.33
C ILE A 52 -13.35 -13.85 7.81
N GLU A 53 -13.57 -12.79 7.07
CA GLU A 53 -14.61 -11.78 7.30
C GLU A 53 -15.56 -11.70 6.11
N ASP A 54 -16.79 -11.26 6.33
CA ASP A 54 -17.70 -10.88 5.24
C ASP A 54 -17.49 -9.41 4.85
N ILE A 55 -17.63 -9.10 3.56
CA ILE A 55 -17.52 -7.71 3.08
C ILE A 55 -18.59 -6.83 3.73
N ASP A 56 -19.81 -7.35 3.92
CA ASP A 56 -20.98 -6.57 4.31
C ASP A 56 -21.41 -6.74 5.77
N SER A 57 -20.68 -7.55 6.56
CA SER A 57 -20.98 -7.72 7.98
C SER A 57 -20.10 -6.83 8.89
N GLU A 58 -20.46 -6.76 10.16
CA GLU A 58 -19.59 -6.19 11.18
C GLU A 58 -18.34 -7.05 11.36
N SER A 59 -17.26 -6.46 11.85
CA SER A 59 -16.02 -7.19 12.11
C SER A 59 -16.14 -8.06 13.35
N THR A 60 -15.55 -9.26 13.32
CA THR A 60 -15.40 -10.14 14.47
C THR A 60 -14.49 -9.57 15.57
N GLY A 61 -13.77 -8.47 15.28
CA GLY A 61 -12.80 -7.85 16.19
C GLY A 61 -11.43 -8.53 16.22
N ILE A 62 -11.24 -9.63 15.49
CA ILE A 62 -9.98 -10.38 15.42
C ILE A 62 -9.15 -9.93 14.20
N ALA A 63 -9.81 -9.57 13.10
CA ALA A 63 -9.17 -9.08 11.88
C ALA A 63 -8.31 -7.84 12.14
N SER A 64 -7.40 -7.53 11.21
CA SER A 64 -6.64 -6.28 11.25
C SER A 64 -7.55 -5.08 11.52
N ARG A 65 -7.06 -4.09 12.28
CA ARG A 65 -7.76 -2.81 12.51
C ARG A 65 -8.11 -2.09 11.21
N GLU A 66 -7.35 -2.36 10.13
CA GLU A 66 -7.60 -1.81 8.80
C GLU A 66 -8.74 -2.52 8.03
N ILE A 67 -9.44 -3.47 8.62
CA ILE A 67 -10.54 -4.20 7.96
C ILE A 67 -11.61 -3.27 7.37
N ILE A 68 -11.91 -2.16 8.05
CA ILE A 68 -12.89 -1.18 7.55
C ILE A 68 -12.41 -0.52 6.24
N VAL A 69 -11.10 -0.26 6.15
CA VAL A 69 -10.45 0.31 4.95
C VAL A 69 -10.45 -0.72 3.82
N HIS A 70 -10.06 -1.97 4.12
CA HIS A 70 -10.09 -3.06 3.13
C HIS A 70 -11.50 -3.32 2.60
N ARG A 71 -12.51 -3.35 3.46
CA ARG A 71 -13.92 -3.48 3.04
C ARG A 71 -14.33 -2.34 2.12
N SER A 72 -13.99 -1.11 2.48
CA SER A 72 -14.30 0.06 1.66
C SER A 72 -13.65 -0.02 0.28
N ILE A 73 -12.39 -0.44 0.19
CA ILE A 73 -11.71 -0.66 -1.07
C ILE A 73 -12.43 -1.74 -1.89
N TYR A 74 -12.73 -2.91 -1.30
CA TYR A 74 -13.40 -4.00 -2.01
C TYR A 74 -14.82 -3.69 -2.47
N ARG A 75 -15.57 -2.87 -1.73
CA ARG A 75 -16.91 -2.40 -2.13
C ARG A 75 -16.87 -1.41 -3.28
N ASN A 76 -15.81 -0.63 -3.36
CA ASN A 76 -15.74 0.52 -4.25
C ASN A 76 -14.79 0.35 -5.43
N THR A 77 -14.08 -0.76 -5.54
CA THR A 77 -13.12 -1.05 -6.64
C THR A 77 -13.24 -2.50 -7.07
N ASP A 78 -12.60 -2.86 -8.19
CA ASP A 78 -12.51 -4.24 -8.68
C ASP A 78 -11.35 -5.03 -8.05
N ALA A 79 -10.76 -4.52 -6.97
CA ALA A 79 -9.65 -5.17 -6.28
C ALA A 79 -10.03 -6.58 -5.82
N ARG A 80 -9.09 -7.52 -5.99
CA ARG A 80 -9.17 -8.89 -5.46
C ARG A 80 -8.14 -9.17 -4.39
N ALA A 81 -7.09 -8.36 -4.34
CA ALA A 81 -6.06 -8.41 -3.31
C ALA A 81 -5.65 -7.00 -2.88
N ILE A 82 -5.27 -6.85 -1.62
CA ILE A 82 -4.78 -5.60 -1.05
C ILE A 82 -3.54 -5.90 -0.22
N ILE A 83 -2.51 -5.10 -0.42
CA ILE A 83 -1.35 -5.00 0.48
C ILE A 83 -1.35 -3.61 1.08
N HIS A 84 -1.52 -3.54 2.40
CA HIS A 84 -1.21 -2.35 3.18
C HIS A 84 0.16 -2.52 3.81
N SER A 85 1.04 -1.57 3.56
CA SER A 85 2.44 -1.64 3.96
C SER A 85 2.98 -0.28 4.41
N HIS A 86 4.10 -0.31 5.17
CA HIS A 86 4.75 0.88 5.70
C HIS A 86 6.15 1.07 5.11
N PRO A 87 6.26 1.25 3.78
CA PRO A 87 7.54 1.31 3.09
C PRO A 87 8.31 2.56 3.53
N PRO A 88 9.54 2.44 4.08
CA PRO A 88 10.22 3.56 4.74
C PRO A 88 10.45 4.79 3.85
N TYR A 89 10.94 4.59 2.63
CA TYR A 89 11.20 5.73 1.74
C TYR A 89 9.91 6.35 1.17
N THR A 90 8.88 5.53 0.95
CA THR A 90 7.54 6.02 0.56
C THR A 90 6.94 6.89 1.67
N VAL A 91 7.04 6.47 2.93
CA VAL A 91 6.58 7.26 4.08
C VAL A 91 7.36 8.58 4.15
N VAL A 92 8.69 8.56 4.03
CA VAL A 92 9.50 9.79 4.01
C VAL A 92 9.09 10.71 2.85
N MET A 93 8.94 10.16 1.64
CA MET A 93 8.52 10.96 0.47
C MET A 93 7.12 11.54 0.65
N SER A 94 6.21 10.85 1.33
CA SER A 94 4.87 11.36 1.63
C SER A 94 4.89 12.60 2.56
N MET A 95 5.92 12.75 3.39
CA MET A 95 6.12 13.93 4.24
C MET A 95 6.66 15.13 3.45
N LEU A 96 7.36 14.86 2.35
CA LEU A 96 8.06 15.86 1.55
C LEU A 96 7.27 16.31 0.33
N GLU A 97 6.37 15.48 -0.18
CA GLU A 97 5.62 15.69 -1.43
C GLU A 97 4.13 15.38 -1.24
N ASN A 98 3.28 16.09 -1.95
CA ASN A 98 1.84 15.81 -1.99
C ASN A 98 1.46 14.79 -3.08
N GLU A 99 2.44 14.39 -3.89
CA GLU A 99 2.34 13.40 -4.94
C GLU A 99 3.74 12.83 -5.19
N ILE A 100 3.87 11.51 -5.18
CA ILE A 100 5.15 10.86 -5.48
C ILE A 100 5.21 10.60 -6.98
N THR A 101 6.08 11.33 -7.67
CA THR A 101 6.39 11.12 -9.07
C THR A 101 7.71 10.35 -9.16
N PRO A 102 7.72 9.11 -9.67
CA PRO A 102 8.94 8.38 -9.94
C PRO A 102 9.85 9.14 -10.89
N ILE A 103 11.14 9.21 -10.56
CA ILE A 103 12.17 9.85 -11.38
C ILE A 103 13.10 8.83 -12.05
N ASP A 104 12.83 7.57 -11.89
CA ASP A 104 13.46 6.44 -12.54
C ASP A 104 12.57 5.87 -13.66
N SER A 105 13.19 5.11 -14.57
CA SER A 105 12.49 4.62 -15.76
C SER A 105 11.43 3.58 -15.44
N GLU A 106 11.70 2.65 -14.51
CA GLU A 106 10.81 1.58 -14.14
C GLU A 106 9.60 2.10 -13.38
N GLY A 107 9.84 2.92 -12.35
CA GLY A 107 8.75 3.52 -11.60
C GLY A 107 7.86 4.42 -12.45
N ASN A 108 8.45 5.22 -13.35
CA ASN A 108 7.67 6.05 -14.26
C ASN A 108 6.85 5.24 -15.27
N PHE A 109 7.35 4.07 -15.71
CA PHE A 109 6.62 3.17 -16.60
C PHE A 109 5.39 2.57 -15.92
N PHE A 110 5.54 2.08 -14.69
CA PHE A 110 4.48 1.36 -13.97
C PHE A 110 3.51 2.26 -13.21
N LEU A 111 4.01 3.28 -12.51
CA LEU A 111 3.23 3.99 -11.48
C LEU A 111 2.74 5.37 -11.93
N LYS A 112 3.41 6.02 -12.88
CA LYS A 112 3.18 7.44 -13.17
C LYS A 112 3.22 8.27 -11.87
N ASN A 113 2.18 9.05 -11.60
CA ASN A 113 2.07 9.86 -10.39
C ASN A 113 1.24 9.13 -9.33
N VAL A 114 1.79 8.95 -8.15
CA VAL A 114 1.12 8.27 -7.03
C VAL A 114 0.59 9.32 -6.05
N PRO A 115 -0.74 9.35 -5.81
CA PRO A 115 -1.35 10.34 -4.94
C PRO A 115 -0.94 10.12 -3.47
N VAL A 116 -0.69 11.24 -2.79
CA VAL A 116 -0.52 11.28 -1.33
C VAL A 116 -1.72 12.01 -0.75
N PHE A 117 -2.45 11.39 0.16
CA PHE A 117 -3.55 12.01 0.86
C PHE A 117 -3.32 12.02 2.37
N GLU A 118 -3.98 12.94 3.06
CA GLU A 118 -3.83 13.15 4.49
C GLU A 118 -5.17 13.00 5.20
N THR A 119 -5.13 12.45 6.41
CA THR A 119 -6.26 12.29 7.33
C THR A 119 -5.84 12.66 8.74
N GLN A 120 -6.79 13.02 9.59
CA GLN A 120 -6.51 13.30 11.00
C GLN A 120 -6.23 12.01 11.78
N LYS A 121 -6.98 10.94 11.45
CA LYS A 121 -6.78 9.60 12.03
C LYS A 121 -6.29 8.67 10.91
N THR A 122 -5.10 8.11 11.08
CA THR A 122 -4.41 7.35 10.03
C THR A 122 -4.58 5.83 10.17
N ILE A 123 -4.97 5.30 11.34
CA ILE A 123 -5.02 3.86 11.59
C ILE A 123 -6.48 3.41 11.75
N GLY A 124 -6.94 2.51 10.89
CA GLY A 124 -8.25 1.85 10.97
C GLY A 124 -9.41 2.85 11.10
N SER A 125 -9.36 3.95 10.37
CA SER A 125 -10.32 5.04 10.52
C SER A 125 -11.34 5.09 9.38
N GLU A 126 -12.55 5.56 9.70
CA GLU A 126 -13.59 5.82 8.71
C GLU A 126 -13.14 6.85 7.67
N GLU A 127 -12.40 7.88 8.11
CA GLU A 127 -11.87 8.90 7.21
C GLU A 127 -10.95 8.32 6.13
N VAL A 128 -10.09 7.37 6.47
CA VAL A 128 -9.26 6.66 5.49
C VAL A 128 -10.15 5.79 4.60
N ALA A 129 -11.10 5.06 5.19
CA ALA A 129 -12.01 4.18 4.45
C ALA A 129 -12.86 4.93 3.42
N GLU A 130 -13.27 6.16 3.71
CA GLU A 130 -14.02 7.01 2.77
C GLU A 130 -13.15 7.57 1.64
N LYS A 131 -11.95 8.03 1.97
CA LYS A 131 -11.09 8.72 1.00
C LYS A 131 -10.36 7.78 0.04
N ILE A 132 -9.81 6.66 0.55
CA ILE A 132 -8.88 5.85 -0.23
C ILE A 132 -9.45 5.25 -1.52
N PRO A 133 -10.71 4.77 -1.58
CA PRO A 133 -11.24 4.24 -2.84
C PRO A 133 -11.35 5.32 -3.93
N VAL A 134 -11.55 6.58 -3.55
CA VAL A 134 -11.60 7.71 -4.49
C VAL A 134 -10.24 7.91 -5.14
N PHE A 135 -9.17 7.87 -4.34
CA PHE A 135 -7.80 7.99 -4.85
C PHE A 135 -7.43 6.79 -5.74
N LEU A 136 -7.76 5.57 -5.33
CA LEU A 136 -7.47 4.37 -6.11
C LEU A 136 -8.24 4.35 -7.45
N LYS A 137 -9.51 4.76 -7.47
CA LYS A 137 -10.29 4.87 -8.72
C LYS A 137 -9.72 5.91 -9.69
N LYS A 138 -9.27 7.05 -9.15
CA LYS A 138 -8.79 8.18 -9.96
C LYS A 138 -7.36 8.01 -10.44
N HIS A 139 -6.50 7.43 -9.63
CA HIS A 139 -5.05 7.44 -9.84
C HIS A 139 -4.43 6.05 -10.05
N GLY A 140 -5.23 4.97 -9.98
CA GLY A 140 -4.78 3.62 -10.31
C GLY A 140 -4.61 2.68 -9.13
N LYS A 141 -3.56 1.88 -9.13
CA LYS A 141 -3.42 0.67 -8.31
C LYS A 141 -2.83 0.87 -6.92
N ILE A 142 -2.33 2.08 -6.60
CA ILE A 142 -1.69 2.35 -5.32
C ILE A 142 -1.94 3.80 -4.89
N ALA A 143 -2.16 4.01 -3.59
CA ALA A 143 -2.28 5.32 -2.97
C ALA A 143 -1.50 5.35 -1.65
N VAL A 144 -1.00 6.53 -1.29
CA VAL A 144 -0.17 6.73 -0.09
C VAL A 144 -0.92 7.60 0.91
N LEU A 145 -1.06 7.07 2.12
CA LEU A 145 -1.52 7.83 3.28
C LEU A 145 -0.31 8.48 3.95
N LYS A 146 -0.33 9.81 4.02
CA LYS A 146 0.76 10.61 4.55
C LYS A 146 1.11 10.21 5.99
N TYR A 147 2.40 10.15 6.30
CA TYR A 147 2.97 9.72 7.58
C TYR A 147 2.73 8.26 7.97
N HIS A 148 2.03 7.46 7.17
CA HIS A 148 1.62 6.11 7.57
C HIS A 148 2.15 5.03 6.63
N GLY A 149 1.73 5.02 5.37
CA GLY A 149 2.11 3.96 4.45
C GLY A 149 1.29 3.97 3.16
N SER A 150 1.29 2.85 2.47
CA SER A 150 0.60 2.69 1.19
C SER A 150 -0.46 1.59 1.22
N PHE A 151 -1.45 1.73 0.35
CA PHE A 151 -2.42 0.70 0.02
C PHE A 151 -2.31 0.39 -1.47
N ALA A 152 -1.87 -0.81 -1.78
CA ALA A 152 -1.78 -1.32 -3.15
C ALA A 152 -2.88 -2.35 -3.40
N ILE A 153 -3.53 -2.24 -4.56
CA ILE A 153 -4.59 -3.17 -4.99
C ILE A 153 -4.19 -3.93 -6.23
N GLY A 154 -4.71 -5.14 -6.41
CA GLY A 154 -4.46 -5.96 -7.58
C GLY A 154 -5.53 -7.03 -7.81
N GLU A 155 -5.46 -7.68 -8.97
CA GLU A 155 -6.20 -8.91 -9.28
C GLU A 155 -5.76 -10.08 -8.38
N ASN A 156 -4.53 -10.01 -7.86
CA ASN A 156 -3.92 -10.99 -6.97
C ASN A 156 -2.84 -10.31 -6.12
N LEU A 157 -2.28 -11.06 -5.15
CA LEU A 157 -1.22 -10.54 -4.28
C LEU A 157 0.07 -10.23 -5.02
N GLU A 158 0.37 -10.91 -6.11
CA GLU A 158 1.56 -10.65 -6.91
C GLU A 158 1.50 -9.26 -7.55
N GLU A 159 0.35 -8.88 -8.10
CA GLU A 159 0.14 -7.53 -8.67
C GLU A 159 0.22 -6.45 -7.57
N ALA A 160 -0.45 -6.65 -6.43
CA ALA A 160 -0.37 -5.70 -5.32
C ALA A 160 1.05 -5.56 -4.76
N PHE A 161 1.82 -6.66 -4.74
CA PHE A 161 3.22 -6.68 -4.35
C PHE A 161 4.10 -5.92 -5.35
N LEU A 162 3.88 -6.10 -6.65
CA LEU A 162 4.57 -5.34 -7.71
C LEU A 162 4.43 -3.84 -7.47
N TRP A 163 3.20 -3.34 -7.29
CA TRP A 163 2.97 -1.91 -7.05
C TRP A 163 3.65 -1.41 -5.79
N THR A 164 3.56 -2.18 -4.70
CA THR A 164 4.18 -1.84 -3.41
C THR A 164 5.70 -1.72 -3.53
N THR A 165 6.35 -2.71 -4.14
CA THR A 165 7.82 -2.77 -4.23
C THR A 165 8.37 -1.75 -5.23
N THR A 166 7.68 -1.55 -6.34
CA THR A 166 8.06 -0.52 -7.33
C THR A 166 7.97 0.88 -6.72
N LEU A 167 6.89 1.17 -5.98
CA LEU A 167 6.76 2.47 -5.32
C LEU A 167 7.87 2.71 -4.30
N GLU A 168 8.18 1.75 -3.45
CA GLU A 168 9.24 1.90 -2.46
C GLU A 168 10.61 2.10 -3.11
N LYS A 169 10.92 1.32 -4.16
CA LYS A 169 12.20 1.47 -4.87
C LYS A 169 12.32 2.84 -5.53
N SER A 170 11.26 3.30 -6.19
CA SER A 170 11.24 4.63 -6.81
C SER A 170 11.31 5.76 -5.78
N SER A 171 10.62 5.61 -4.63
CA SER A 171 10.70 6.54 -3.51
C SER A 171 12.11 6.61 -2.93
N GLN A 172 12.78 5.47 -2.80
CA GLN A 172 14.19 5.40 -2.36
C GLN A 172 15.10 6.17 -3.30
N ILE A 173 14.98 5.93 -4.61
CA ILE A 173 15.79 6.63 -5.63
C ILE A 173 15.51 8.14 -5.58
N ALA A 174 14.24 8.53 -5.54
CA ALA A 174 13.84 9.93 -5.49
C ALA A 174 14.39 10.64 -4.24
N TYR A 175 14.27 10.01 -3.07
CA TYR A 175 14.81 10.55 -1.81
C TYR A 175 16.33 10.70 -1.86
N LEU A 176 17.06 9.67 -2.29
CA LEU A 176 18.52 9.70 -2.37
C LEU A 176 19.03 10.77 -3.34
N VAL A 177 18.42 10.90 -4.50
CA VAL A 177 18.77 11.96 -5.46
C VAL A 177 18.45 13.34 -4.88
N LYS A 178 17.29 13.50 -4.23
CA LYS A 178 16.87 14.77 -3.59
C LYS A 178 17.83 15.16 -2.47
N ALA A 179 18.27 14.21 -1.66
CA ALA A 179 19.24 14.45 -0.57
C ALA A 179 20.65 14.75 -1.09
N ALA A 180 21.11 14.04 -2.13
CA ALA A 180 22.44 14.24 -2.69
C ALA A 180 22.55 15.52 -3.52
N ASN A 181 21.54 15.85 -4.33
CA ASN A 181 21.52 17.04 -5.15
C ASN A 181 20.07 17.48 -5.48
N PRO A 182 19.52 18.44 -4.72
CA PRO A 182 18.16 18.94 -4.94
C PRO A 182 17.91 19.53 -6.33
N ASN A 183 18.95 20.07 -6.97
CA ASN A 183 18.80 20.67 -8.32
C ASN A 183 18.64 19.58 -9.38
N ILE A 184 19.41 18.50 -9.29
CA ILE A 184 19.24 17.32 -10.17
C ILE A 184 17.86 16.71 -9.95
N TYR A 185 17.43 16.55 -8.69
CA TYR A 185 16.09 16.05 -8.38
C TYR A 185 15.01 16.89 -9.07
N ARG A 186 15.01 18.22 -8.88
CA ARG A 186 14.02 19.13 -9.48
C ARG A 186 14.01 19.04 -11.01
N LYS A 187 15.19 19.06 -11.64
CA LYS A 187 15.31 18.96 -13.10
C LYS A 187 14.72 17.64 -13.63
N THR A 188 15.03 16.53 -12.95
CA THR A 188 14.55 15.19 -13.34
C THR A 188 13.04 15.07 -13.11
N LEU A 189 12.53 15.56 -11.98
CA LEU A 189 11.12 15.58 -11.65
C LEU A 189 10.30 16.31 -12.73
N LEU A 190 10.75 17.50 -13.16
CA LEU A 190 10.09 18.27 -14.24
C LEU A 190 10.06 17.50 -15.57
N LYS A 191 11.16 16.77 -15.89
CA LYS A 191 11.22 15.96 -17.11
C LYS A 191 10.16 14.85 -17.12
N TYR A 192 9.87 14.23 -15.98
CA TYR A 192 8.88 13.14 -15.89
C TYR A 192 7.45 13.64 -15.70
N LYS A 193 7.23 14.73 -14.96
CA LYS A 193 5.89 15.36 -14.83
C LYS A 193 5.33 15.84 -16.16
N ASN A 194 6.18 16.32 -17.07
CA ASN A 194 5.74 16.82 -18.39
C ASN A 194 5.50 15.69 -19.42
N LYS A 195 5.76 14.43 -19.06
CA LYS A 195 5.53 13.27 -19.94
C LYS A 195 4.24 12.50 -19.61
N ASN A 196 3.63 12.78 -18.50
CA ASN A 196 2.40 12.18 -17.99
C ASN A 196 1.23 13.15 -18.12
#